data_39ebfbdb70cdb0dcf89f9b424531fac0
#
_entry.id   39ebfbdb70cdb0dcf89f9b424531fac0
#
_cell.length_a   1.000
_cell.length_b   1.000
_cell.length_c   1.000
_cell.angle_alpha   90.00
_cell.angle_beta   90.00
_cell.angle_gamma   90.00
#
_symmetry.space_group_name_H-M   'P 1'
#
loop_
_entity.id
_entity.type
_entity.pdbx_description
1 polymer ?
#
loop_
_entity_poly.entity_id
_entity_poly.type
_entity_poly.pdbx_seq_one_letter_code
_entity_poly.pdbx_strand_id
1 'polypeptide(L)'
;MSSRRIIFETERLIVRLYDWNDEETFFLLNGDEEVVRYIRPAKSREDCNLFLREVINYAEENPLLGRWAVDEKTTDRNIGMFAIFPVEKTDKLQLGYSLLRDSWGKGYSTELTIKGIKYFFDNLQKEKLYAITETLNVASQKVLEKCGFTLSERHVKEGKEILEYVLDQSFQS
;
A
#
# COMPACT_ATOMS: atom_id res chain seq x y z
N MET A 1 -20.10 -3.21 -18.74
CA MET A 1 -18.86 -3.58 -18.01
C MET A 1 -18.09 -2.30 -17.72
N SER A 2 -17.98 -1.94 -16.47
CA SER A 2 -17.07 -0.86 -16.11
C SER A 2 -15.65 -1.36 -16.37
N SER A 3 -14.91 -0.72 -17.28
CA SER A 3 -13.49 -1.06 -17.47
C SER A 3 -12.77 -0.66 -16.19
N ARG A 4 -12.29 -1.64 -15.43
CA ARG A 4 -11.49 -1.42 -14.23
C ARG A 4 -10.28 -0.57 -14.59
N ARG A 5 -10.20 0.65 -14.06
CA ARG A 5 -9.07 1.54 -14.36
C ARG A 5 -7.81 1.01 -13.69
N ILE A 6 -6.88 0.54 -14.54
CA ILE A 6 -5.59 0.02 -14.11
C ILE A 6 -4.65 1.20 -13.83
N ILE A 7 -3.95 1.13 -12.70
CA ILE A 7 -2.91 2.07 -12.28
C ILE A 7 -1.55 1.62 -12.81
N PHE A 8 -1.19 0.37 -12.52
CA PHE A 8 -0.03 -0.32 -13.11
C PHE A 8 -0.18 -1.84 -13.00
N GLU A 9 0.69 -2.54 -13.70
CA GLU A 9 0.77 -4.00 -13.67
C GLU A 9 2.19 -4.46 -13.37
N THR A 10 2.28 -5.63 -12.75
CA THR A 10 3.53 -6.39 -12.56
C THR A 10 3.45 -7.67 -13.40
N GLU A 11 4.39 -8.58 -13.23
CA GLU A 11 4.34 -9.90 -13.87
C GLU A 11 3.09 -10.68 -13.46
N ARG A 12 2.78 -10.70 -12.15
CA ARG A 12 1.71 -11.54 -11.58
C ARG A 12 0.50 -10.77 -11.07
N LEU A 13 0.57 -9.44 -10.97
CA LEU A 13 -0.43 -8.62 -10.29
C LEU A 13 -0.94 -7.47 -11.16
N ILE A 14 -2.18 -7.05 -10.90
CA ILE A 14 -2.79 -5.83 -11.44
C ILE A 14 -3.15 -4.92 -10.28
N VAL A 15 -2.68 -3.67 -10.30
CA VAL A 15 -3.09 -2.63 -9.36
C VAL A 15 -4.09 -1.72 -10.05
N ARG A 16 -5.28 -1.59 -9.48
CA ARG A 16 -6.42 -0.88 -10.09
C ARG A 16 -7.22 -0.08 -9.07
N LEU A 17 -8.07 0.81 -9.53
CA LEU A 17 -9.03 1.46 -8.65
C LEU A 17 -9.94 0.45 -7.96
N TYR A 18 -10.30 0.73 -6.71
CA TYR A 18 -11.40 0.04 -6.04
C TYR A 18 -12.74 0.42 -6.66
N ASP A 19 -13.68 -0.53 -6.63
CA ASP A 19 -15.09 -0.29 -6.85
C ASP A 19 -15.94 -1.00 -5.77
N TRP A 20 -17.25 -0.83 -5.80
CA TRP A 20 -18.14 -1.41 -4.79
C TRP A 20 -18.20 -2.94 -4.79
N ASN A 21 -17.79 -3.60 -5.86
CA ASN A 21 -17.70 -5.06 -5.91
C ASN A 21 -16.55 -5.61 -5.05
N ASP A 22 -15.63 -4.74 -4.61
CA ASP A 22 -14.51 -5.11 -3.73
C ASP A 22 -14.88 -5.10 -2.24
N GLU A 23 -16.11 -4.77 -1.86
CA GLU A 23 -16.56 -4.61 -0.48
C GLU A 23 -16.16 -5.79 0.42
N GLU A 24 -16.38 -7.02 -0.05
CA GLU A 24 -16.06 -8.22 0.73
C GLU A 24 -14.56 -8.37 0.97
N THR A 25 -13.74 -8.26 -0.08
CA THR A 25 -12.29 -8.38 0.06
C THR A 25 -11.72 -7.20 0.85
N PHE A 26 -12.27 -6.01 0.68
CA PHE A 26 -11.88 -4.84 1.45
C PHE A 26 -12.12 -5.04 2.96
N PHE A 27 -13.25 -5.69 3.32
CA PHE A 27 -13.51 -6.08 4.70
C PHE A 27 -12.55 -7.18 5.19
N LEU A 28 -12.27 -8.20 4.39
CA LEU A 28 -11.31 -9.25 4.75
C LEU A 28 -9.91 -8.67 5.02
N LEU A 29 -9.49 -7.63 4.30
CA LEU A 29 -8.22 -6.96 4.52
C LEU A 29 -8.19 -6.06 5.76
N ASN A 30 -9.28 -5.32 6.01
CA ASN A 30 -9.30 -4.28 7.05
C ASN A 30 -9.93 -4.73 8.37
N GLY A 31 -10.68 -5.82 8.35
CA GLY A 31 -11.31 -6.44 9.51
C GLY A 31 -10.53 -7.62 10.10
N ASP A 32 -9.47 -8.10 9.45
CA ASP A 32 -8.62 -9.17 9.96
C ASP A 32 -7.47 -8.58 10.82
N GLU A 33 -7.49 -8.87 12.13
CA GLU A 33 -6.51 -8.35 13.10
C GLU A 33 -5.07 -8.71 12.72
N GLU A 34 -4.81 -9.86 12.12
CA GLU A 34 -3.47 -10.27 11.70
C GLU A 34 -2.99 -9.46 10.47
N VAL A 35 -3.87 -9.18 9.51
CA VAL A 35 -3.54 -8.38 8.34
C VAL A 35 -3.21 -6.93 8.73
N VAL A 36 -4.01 -6.33 9.62
CA VAL A 36 -3.82 -4.94 10.03
C VAL A 36 -2.95 -4.75 11.27
N ARG A 37 -2.40 -5.81 11.83
CA ARG A 37 -1.68 -5.86 13.10
C ARG A 37 -0.69 -4.71 13.31
N TYR A 38 0.06 -4.33 12.27
CA TYR A 38 1.06 -3.26 12.30
C TYR A 38 0.63 -1.99 11.57
N ILE A 39 -0.65 -1.88 11.20
CA ILE A 39 -1.18 -0.76 10.43
C ILE A 39 -2.14 0.07 11.29
N ARG A 40 -3.13 -0.57 11.89
CA ARG A 40 -4.19 0.03 12.71
C ARG A 40 -5.03 -1.06 13.37
N PRO A 41 -5.93 -0.73 14.31
CA PRO A 41 -6.95 -1.66 14.79
C PRO A 41 -7.84 -2.17 13.67
N ALA A 42 -8.28 -3.43 13.76
CA ALA A 42 -9.24 -4.00 12.82
C ALA A 42 -10.55 -3.21 12.84
N LYS A 43 -11.14 -3.04 11.67
CA LYS A 43 -12.39 -2.29 11.48
C LYS A 43 -13.60 -3.20 11.46
N SER A 44 -14.74 -2.72 11.95
CA SER A 44 -16.04 -3.34 11.72
C SER A 44 -16.40 -3.32 10.23
N ARG A 45 -17.39 -4.11 9.83
CA ARG A 45 -17.88 -4.08 8.44
C ARG A 45 -18.44 -2.69 8.07
N GLU A 46 -19.18 -2.07 8.97
CA GLU A 46 -19.72 -0.73 8.75
C GLU A 46 -18.60 0.30 8.54
N ASP A 47 -17.58 0.29 9.39
CA ASP A 47 -16.41 1.18 9.25
C ASP A 47 -15.61 0.88 7.97
N CYS A 48 -15.53 -0.39 7.55
CA CYS A 48 -14.91 -0.75 6.28
C CYS A 48 -15.68 -0.18 5.08
N ASN A 49 -17.00 -0.20 5.11
CA ASN A 49 -17.83 0.35 4.04
C ASN A 49 -17.69 1.87 3.94
N LEU A 50 -17.64 2.56 5.08
CA LEU A 50 -17.36 4.01 5.11
C LEU A 50 -15.96 4.29 4.56
N PHE A 51 -14.96 3.52 4.98
CA PHE A 51 -13.58 3.67 4.52
C PHE A 51 -13.43 3.36 3.02
N LEU A 52 -14.11 2.33 2.49
CA LEU A 52 -14.11 2.05 1.05
C LEU A 52 -14.67 3.22 0.24
N ARG A 53 -15.75 3.85 0.72
CA ARG A 53 -16.30 5.06 0.11
C ARG A 53 -15.29 6.20 0.05
N GLU A 54 -14.59 6.44 1.16
CA GLU A 54 -13.54 7.47 1.23
C GLU A 54 -12.40 7.17 0.24
N VAL A 55 -11.99 5.91 0.15
CA VAL A 55 -10.94 5.46 -0.78
C VAL A 55 -11.33 5.69 -2.24
N ILE A 56 -12.57 5.33 -2.62
CA ILE A 56 -13.09 5.55 -3.97
C ILE A 56 -13.14 7.04 -4.30
N ASN A 57 -13.76 7.85 -3.42
CA ASN A 57 -13.88 9.30 -3.63
C ASN A 57 -12.50 9.99 -3.72
N TYR A 58 -11.57 9.61 -2.84
CA TYR A 58 -10.22 10.16 -2.86
C TYR A 58 -9.50 9.91 -4.20
N ALA A 59 -9.65 8.71 -4.76
CA ALA A 59 -9.01 8.35 -6.03
C ALA A 59 -9.61 9.10 -7.24
N GLU A 60 -10.89 9.49 -7.18
CA GLU A 60 -11.52 10.33 -8.21
C GLU A 60 -10.93 11.74 -8.23
N GLU A 61 -10.65 12.31 -7.04
CA GLU A 61 -10.07 13.64 -6.87
C GLU A 61 -8.55 13.67 -7.07
N ASN A 62 -7.87 12.53 -6.88
CA ASN A 62 -6.42 12.40 -6.89
C ASN A 62 -5.97 11.28 -7.84
N PRO A 63 -5.92 11.51 -9.15
CA PRO A 63 -5.72 10.44 -10.14
C PRO A 63 -4.36 9.70 -10.06
N LEU A 64 -3.36 10.28 -9.38
CA LEU A 64 -2.02 9.69 -9.23
C LEU A 64 -1.74 9.15 -7.82
N LEU A 65 -2.62 9.42 -6.87
CA LEU A 65 -2.46 9.05 -5.46
C LEU A 65 -3.68 8.25 -4.99
N GLY A 66 -3.50 7.42 -3.98
CA GLY A 66 -4.61 6.75 -3.33
C GLY A 66 -4.25 5.37 -2.78
N ARG A 67 -5.32 4.64 -2.46
CA ARG A 67 -5.29 3.23 -2.11
C ARG A 67 -6.00 2.47 -3.22
N TRP A 68 -5.37 1.41 -3.71
CA TRP A 68 -5.79 0.68 -4.90
C TRP A 68 -5.89 -0.81 -4.62
N ALA A 69 -6.82 -1.47 -5.28
CA ALA A 69 -6.97 -2.92 -5.22
C ALA A 69 -5.81 -3.62 -5.94
N VAL A 70 -5.39 -4.75 -5.40
CA VAL A 70 -4.38 -5.63 -6.01
C VAL A 70 -5.04 -6.95 -6.39
N ASP A 71 -5.13 -7.23 -7.68
CA ASP A 71 -5.65 -8.50 -8.20
C ASP A 71 -4.49 -9.42 -8.60
N GLU A 72 -4.64 -10.72 -8.33
CA GLU A 72 -3.75 -11.76 -8.83
C GLU A 72 -4.18 -12.18 -10.24
N LYS A 73 -3.30 -12.06 -11.23
CA LYS A 73 -3.63 -12.31 -12.65
C LYS A 73 -4.11 -13.73 -12.95
N THR A 74 -3.58 -14.71 -12.23
CA THR A 74 -3.89 -16.13 -12.48
C THR A 74 -5.28 -16.53 -12.00
N THR A 75 -5.82 -15.85 -11.01
CA THR A 75 -7.12 -16.17 -10.37
C THR A 75 -8.17 -15.09 -10.60
N ASP A 76 -7.79 -13.93 -11.12
CA ASP A 76 -8.61 -12.71 -11.22
C ASP A 76 -9.23 -12.30 -9.87
N ARG A 77 -8.58 -12.67 -8.77
CA ARG A 77 -9.05 -12.45 -7.40
C ARG A 77 -8.35 -11.22 -6.81
N ASN A 78 -9.11 -10.34 -6.17
CA ASN A 78 -8.52 -9.30 -5.32
C ASN A 78 -7.87 -9.96 -4.10
N ILE A 79 -6.57 -9.70 -3.91
CA ILE A 79 -5.76 -10.30 -2.84
C ILE A 79 -5.15 -9.28 -1.90
N GLY A 80 -5.35 -7.98 -2.15
CA GLY A 80 -4.71 -6.98 -1.33
C GLY A 80 -4.98 -5.54 -1.72
N MET A 81 -4.21 -4.68 -1.08
CA MET A 81 -4.19 -3.23 -1.30
C MET A 81 -2.75 -2.75 -1.48
N PHE A 82 -2.55 -1.84 -2.41
CA PHE A 82 -1.34 -1.04 -2.57
C PHE A 82 -1.70 0.45 -2.48
N ALA A 83 -0.83 1.26 -1.92
CA ALA A 83 -1.13 2.67 -1.70
C ALA A 83 0.09 3.57 -1.90
N ILE A 84 -0.16 4.76 -2.44
CA ILE A 84 0.74 5.92 -2.36
C ILE A 84 -0.11 7.10 -1.91
N PHE A 85 0.19 7.65 -0.76
CA PHE A 85 -0.64 8.69 -0.14
C PHE A 85 0.18 9.61 0.78
N PRO A 86 -0.33 10.81 1.11
CA PRO A 86 0.36 11.75 1.96
C PRO A 86 0.59 11.22 3.39
N VAL A 87 1.75 11.56 3.96
CA VAL A 87 1.98 11.44 5.41
C VAL A 87 1.35 12.64 6.08
N GLU A 88 0.47 12.38 7.03
CA GLU A 88 -0.31 13.41 7.73
C GLU A 88 0.57 14.55 8.28
N LYS A 89 0.15 15.79 8.04
CA LYS A 89 0.83 17.03 8.48
C LYS A 89 2.26 17.21 7.95
N THR A 90 2.57 16.60 6.82
CA THR A 90 3.86 16.75 6.12
C THR A 90 3.63 16.91 4.62
N ASP A 91 4.69 17.24 3.88
CA ASP A 91 4.72 17.22 2.41
C ASP A 91 5.22 15.88 1.83
N LYS A 92 5.47 14.91 2.70
CA LYS A 92 5.95 13.57 2.34
C LYS A 92 4.86 12.72 1.72
N LEU A 93 5.22 11.88 0.75
CA LEU A 93 4.39 10.82 0.22
C LEU A 93 4.96 9.46 0.64
N GLN A 94 4.10 8.56 1.05
CA GLN A 94 4.48 7.23 1.49
C GLN A 94 3.85 6.13 0.64
N LEU A 95 4.58 5.04 0.52
CA LEU A 95 4.13 3.77 -0.03
C LEU A 95 3.67 2.85 1.09
N GLY A 96 2.60 2.11 0.85
CA GLY A 96 2.12 1.07 1.76
C GLY A 96 1.42 -0.05 1.01
N TYR A 97 1.33 -1.20 1.64
CA TYR A 97 0.61 -2.36 1.11
C TYR A 97 0.08 -3.25 2.24
N SER A 98 -0.96 -4.00 1.93
CA SER A 98 -1.43 -5.12 2.75
C SER A 98 -1.96 -6.22 1.84
N LEU A 99 -1.76 -7.48 2.21
CA LEU A 99 -2.18 -8.65 1.46
C LEU A 99 -2.99 -9.59 2.37
N LEU A 100 -3.95 -10.29 1.80
CA LEU A 100 -4.62 -11.40 2.47
C LEU A 100 -3.60 -12.47 2.89
N ARG A 101 -3.86 -13.14 4.02
CA ARG A 101 -2.91 -14.11 4.61
C ARG A 101 -2.49 -15.23 3.68
N ASP A 102 -3.40 -15.73 2.86
CA ASP A 102 -3.13 -16.78 1.88
C ASP A 102 -2.24 -16.32 0.70
N SER A 103 -1.98 -15.02 0.62
CA SER A 103 -1.09 -14.41 -0.37
C SER A 103 0.29 -14.02 0.19
N TRP A 104 0.53 -14.28 1.48
CA TRP A 104 1.83 -14.03 2.10
C TRP A 104 2.89 -15.05 1.66
N GLY A 105 4.15 -14.66 1.75
CA GLY A 105 5.29 -15.56 1.47
C GLY A 105 5.51 -15.87 -0.02
N LYS A 106 4.77 -15.23 -0.93
CA LYS A 106 4.86 -15.46 -2.38
C LYS A 106 5.71 -14.42 -3.12
N GLY A 107 6.29 -13.45 -2.41
CA GLY A 107 7.09 -12.37 -2.98
C GLY A 107 6.27 -11.21 -3.57
N TYR A 108 4.96 -11.20 -3.42
CA TYR A 108 4.08 -10.17 -3.98
C TYR A 108 4.37 -8.77 -3.43
N SER A 109 4.66 -8.64 -2.13
CA SER A 109 5.00 -7.35 -1.52
C SER A 109 6.25 -6.73 -2.14
N THR A 110 7.28 -7.52 -2.41
CA THR A 110 8.50 -7.06 -3.10
C THR A 110 8.20 -6.64 -4.53
N GLU A 111 7.43 -7.45 -5.27
CA GLU A 111 7.02 -7.18 -6.65
C GLU A 111 6.21 -5.89 -6.77
N LEU A 112 5.23 -5.69 -5.87
CA LEU A 112 4.44 -4.46 -5.77
C LEU A 112 5.32 -3.24 -5.45
N THR A 113 6.23 -3.38 -4.49
CA THR A 113 7.09 -2.29 -4.05
C THR A 113 8.02 -1.84 -5.19
N ILE A 114 8.67 -2.76 -5.88
CA ILE A 114 9.56 -2.44 -7.03
C ILE A 114 8.78 -1.67 -8.11
N LYS A 115 7.60 -2.17 -8.49
CA LYS A 115 6.80 -1.53 -9.54
C LYS A 115 6.18 -0.22 -9.07
N GLY A 116 5.77 -0.16 -7.81
CA GLY A 116 5.23 1.06 -7.18
C GLY A 116 6.26 2.17 -7.09
N ILE A 117 7.53 1.86 -6.80
CA ILE A 117 8.65 2.81 -6.84
C ILE A 117 8.78 3.41 -8.26
N LYS A 118 8.79 2.55 -9.28
CA LYS A 118 8.86 3.00 -10.66
C LYS A 118 7.67 3.90 -11.02
N TYR A 119 6.44 3.47 -10.69
CA TYR A 119 5.24 4.27 -10.89
C TYR A 119 5.36 5.64 -10.23
N PHE A 120 5.84 5.69 -8.98
CA PHE A 120 6.00 6.94 -8.23
C PHE A 120 6.92 7.92 -8.94
N PHE A 121 8.14 7.53 -9.26
CA PHE A 121 9.11 8.43 -9.87
C PHE A 121 8.80 8.78 -11.34
N ASP A 122 8.10 7.91 -12.06
CA ASP A 122 7.67 8.20 -13.44
C ASP A 122 6.51 9.21 -13.51
N ASN A 123 5.64 9.27 -12.50
CA ASN A 123 4.40 10.04 -12.55
C ASN A 123 4.34 11.23 -11.58
N LEU A 124 5.13 11.21 -10.52
CA LEU A 124 5.11 12.24 -9.48
C LEU A 124 6.45 13.01 -9.47
N GLN A 125 6.36 14.32 -9.50
CA GLN A 125 7.54 15.20 -9.44
C GLN A 125 8.05 15.33 -8.01
N LYS A 126 8.53 14.22 -7.46
CA LYS A 126 9.10 14.12 -6.11
C LYS A 126 10.45 13.42 -6.17
N GLU A 127 11.39 13.85 -5.36
CA GLU A 127 12.73 13.26 -5.27
C GLU A 127 12.81 12.11 -4.29
N LYS A 128 11.88 12.05 -3.33
CA LYS A 128 11.89 11.07 -2.23
C LYS A 128 10.55 10.39 -2.05
N LEU A 129 10.60 9.08 -1.89
CA LEU A 129 9.48 8.24 -1.49
C LEU A 129 9.75 7.69 -0.09
N TYR A 130 8.75 7.75 0.77
CA TYR A 130 8.84 7.27 2.14
C TYR A 130 8.05 5.98 2.33
N ALA A 131 8.37 5.26 3.40
CA ALA A 131 7.57 4.15 3.90
C ALA A 131 7.67 4.11 5.42
N ILE A 132 6.57 3.80 6.08
CA ILE A 132 6.48 3.82 7.54
C ILE A 132 6.04 2.44 8.01
N THR A 133 6.73 1.89 9.01
CA THR A 133 6.40 0.59 9.60
C THR A 133 6.70 0.57 11.10
N GLU A 134 6.06 -0.33 11.82
CA GLU A 134 6.42 -0.61 13.23
C GLU A 134 7.70 -1.45 13.31
N THR A 135 8.50 -1.27 14.36
CA THR A 135 9.72 -2.04 14.62
C THR A 135 9.47 -3.55 14.64
N LEU A 136 8.31 -3.98 15.11
CA LEU A 136 7.93 -5.39 15.17
C LEU A 136 7.58 -6.00 13.79
N ASN A 137 7.30 -5.17 12.80
CA ASN A 137 7.01 -5.64 11.44
C ASN A 137 8.28 -5.92 10.64
N VAL A 138 9.02 -6.95 11.04
CA VAL A 138 10.30 -7.35 10.41
C VAL A 138 10.12 -7.72 8.94
N ALA A 139 8.98 -8.31 8.57
CA ALA A 139 8.70 -8.68 7.18
C ALA A 139 8.66 -7.45 6.25
N SER A 140 8.00 -6.37 6.68
CA SER A 140 7.96 -5.11 5.92
C SER A 140 9.33 -4.47 5.81
N GLN A 141 10.11 -4.44 6.90
CA GLN A 141 11.47 -3.90 6.90
C GLN A 141 12.36 -4.60 5.85
N LYS A 142 12.33 -5.94 5.82
CA LYS A 142 13.10 -6.72 4.83
C LYS A 142 12.70 -6.42 3.38
N VAL A 143 11.41 -6.23 3.11
CA VAL A 143 10.93 -5.84 1.78
C VAL A 143 11.45 -4.46 1.40
N LEU A 144 11.33 -3.47 2.30
CA LEU A 144 11.78 -2.11 2.06
C LEU A 144 13.28 -2.04 1.80
N GLU A 145 14.09 -2.67 2.66
CA GLU A 145 15.55 -2.72 2.52
C GLU A 145 15.97 -3.42 1.21
N LYS A 146 15.33 -4.53 0.87
CA LYS A 146 15.56 -5.25 -0.40
C LYS A 146 15.23 -4.38 -1.63
N CYS A 147 14.26 -3.48 -1.51
CA CYS A 147 13.86 -2.56 -2.58
C CYS A 147 14.66 -1.24 -2.59
N GLY A 148 15.68 -1.11 -1.73
CA GLY A 148 16.60 0.02 -1.73
C GLY A 148 16.26 1.16 -0.78
N PHE A 149 15.21 1.02 0.03
CA PHE A 149 14.91 1.98 1.09
C PHE A 149 15.97 1.91 2.19
N THR A 150 16.28 3.05 2.78
CA THR A 150 17.17 3.17 3.95
C THR A 150 16.41 3.78 5.12
N LEU A 151 16.74 3.32 6.32
CA LEU A 151 16.16 3.87 7.55
C LEU A 151 16.60 5.34 7.71
N SER A 152 15.62 6.25 7.80
CA SER A 152 15.86 7.68 7.98
C SER A 152 15.60 8.16 9.40
N GLU A 153 14.57 7.63 10.06
CA GLU A 153 14.17 8.11 11.38
C GLU A 153 13.53 6.99 12.23
N ARG A 154 13.66 7.13 13.55
CA ARG A 154 12.94 6.33 14.56
C ARG A 154 12.22 7.28 15.48
N HIS A 155 10.96 7.02 15.77
CA HIS A 155 10.19 7.80 16.75
C HIS A 155 9.12 6.93 17.41
N VAL A 156 8.53 7.44 18.48
CA VAL A 156 7.41 6.78 19.15
C VAL A 156 6.12 7.49 18.81
N LYS A 157 5.12 6.74 18.35
CA LYS A 157 3.75 7.23 18.09
C LYS A 157 2.76 6.30 18.78
N GLU A 158 1.90 6.86 19.64
CA GLU A 158 0.87 6.08 20.35
C GLU A 158 1.42 4.85 21.09
N GLY A 159 2.59 5.00 21.73
CA GLY A 159 3.25 3.93 22.48
C GLY A 159 3.97 2.87 21.63
N LYS A 160 4.01 3.04 20.33
CA LYS A 160 4.66 2.13 19.38
C LYS A 160 5.92 2.76 18.79
N GLU A 161 6.98 1.98 18.67
CA GLU A 161 8.19 2.40 17.97
C GLU A 161 8.00 2.30 16.46
N ILE A 162 8.13 3.44 15.81
CA ILE A 162 7.90 3.60 14.36
C ILE A 162 9.24 3.83 13.66
N LEU A 163 9.42 3.16 12.54
CA LEU A 163 10.53 3.32 11.63
C LEU A 163 10.07 4.03 10.37
N GLU A 164 10.72 5.13 10.03
CA GLU A 164 10.56 5.80 8.76
C GLU A 164 11.71 5.42 7.83
N TYR A 165 11.40 4.92 6.67
CA TYR A 165 12.31 4.60 5.59
C TYR A 165 12.18 5.63 4.46
N VAL A 166 13.26 5.88 3.76
CA VAL A 166 13.29 6.77 2.60
C VAL A 166 14.02 6.14 1.43
N LEU A 167 13.50 6.39 0.24
CA LEU A 167 14.15 6.08 -1.03
C LEU A 167 14.33 7.38 -1.81
N ASP A 168 15.56 7.72 -2.13
CA ASP A 168 15.91 8.89 -2.91
C ASP A 168 16.12 8.52 -4.37
N GLN A 169 15.54 9.28 -5.30
CA GLN A 169 15.64 9.04 -6.74
C GLN A 169 17.09 9.00 -7.23
N SER A 170 17.98 9.81 -6.64
CA SER A 170 19.39 9.90 -7.03
C SER A 170 20.18 8.59 -6.85
N PHE A 171 19.68 7.66 -6.00
CA PHE A 171 20.29 6.36 -5.78
C PHE A 171 19.73 5.25 -6.69
N GLN A 172 18.85 5.57 -7.64
CA GLN A 172 18.26 4.62 -8.58
C GLN A 172 18.91 4.60 -9.98
N SER A 173 19.98 5.32 -10.16
CA SER A 173 20.73 5.34 -11.41
C SER A 173 21.65 4.13 -11.58
#